data_609048dffcecd24602be5b37cdb34bf3
#
_entry.id   609048dffcecd24602be5b37cdb34bf3
#
_cell.length_a   1.000
_cell.length_b   1.000
_cell.length_c   1.000
_cell.angle_alpha   90.00
_cell.angle_beta   90.00
_cell.angle_gamma   90.00
#
_symmetry.space_group_name_H-M   'P 1'
#
loop_
_entity.id
_entity.type
_entity.pdbx_description
1 polymer ?
#
loop_
_entity_poly.entity_id
_entity_poly.type
_entity_poly.pdbx_seq_one_letter_code
_entity_poly.pdbx_strand_id
1 'polypeptide(L)'
;FESLSQDQLVGIVDIQLEGLAERLAARRLTLDVSDSAKSWLADRGYDPAYGARPLRRLIQQAIGDRLAKKLLAGDIRDGDTVHVDVADGGETLDVSAA
;
A
#
# COMPACT_ATOMS: atom_id res chain seq x y z
N PHE A 1 2.38 29.27 -0.15
CA PHE A 1 2.44 27.90 -0.63
C PHE A 1 2.84 26.95 0.51
N GLU A 2 1.95 26.05 0.82
CA GLU A 2 2.17 25.12 1.94
C GLU A 2 2.39 23.70 1.43
N SER A 3 3.33 23.01 2.06
CA SER A 3 3.51 21.60 1.82
C SER A 3 2.39 20.81 2.51
N LEU A 4 2.09 19.64 1.97
CA LEU A 4 1.07 18.77 2.56
C LEU A 4 1.52 18.29 3.94
N SER A 5 0.59 18.28 4.89
CA SER A 5 0.85 17.71 6.20
C SER A 5 0.86 16.17 6.10
N GLN A 6 1.42 15.51 7.12
CA GLN A 6 1.42 14.06 7.18
C GLN A 6 -0.01 13.49 7.12
N ASP A 7 -0.95 14.12 7.83
CA ASP A 7 -2.35 13.67 7.82
C ASP A 7 -2.97 13.77 6.43
N GLN A 8 -2.65 14.83 5.68
CA GLN A 8 -3.12 14.99 4.32
C GLN A 8 -2.53 13.93 3.40
N LEU A 9 -1.25 13.61 3.57
CA LEU A 9 -0.58 12.57 2.79
C LEU A 9 -1.18 11.20 3.07
N VAL A 10 -1.47 10.90 4.32
CA VAL A 10 -2.11 9.63 4.68
C VAL A 10 -3.50 9.54 4.07
N GLY A 11 -4.24 10.66 4.00
CA GLY A 11 -5.53 10.70 3.31
C GLY A 11 -5.42 10.36 1.83
N ILE A 12 -4.38 10.86 1.17
CA ILE A 12 -4.11 10.52 -0.24
C ILE A 12 -3.76 9.05 -0.37
N VAL A 13 -2.96 8.51 0.55
CA VAL A 13 -2.63 7.09 0.58
C VAL A 13 -3.90 6.25 0.71
N ASP A 14 -4.82 6.63 1.58
CA ASP A 14 -6.08 5.91 1.75
C ASP A 14 -6.88 5.85 0.45
N ILE A 15 -6.96 6.96 -0.28
CA ILE A 15 -7.68 7.01 -1.55
C ILE A 15 -7.05 6.04 -2.57
N GLN A 16 -5.73 6.02 -2.66
CA GLN A 16 -5.02 5.13 -3.56
C GLN A 16 -5.19 3.66 -3.15
N LEU A 17 -5.18 3.40 -1.84
CA LEU A 17 -5.37 2.05 -1.32
C LEU A 17 -6.79 1.55 -1.55
N GLU A 18 -7.79 2.42 -1.52
CA GLU A 18 -9.17 2.06 -1.86
C GLU A 18 -9.27 1.54 -3.29
N GLY A 19 -8.58 2.19 -4.23
CA GLY A 19 -8.54 1.72 -5.61
C GLY A 19 -7.93 0.33 -5.73
N LEU A 20 -6.87 0.06 -4.99
CA LEU A 20 -6.26 -1.27 -4.94
C LEU A 20 -7.21 -2.28 -4.27
N ALA A 21 -7.85 -1.88 -3.17
CA ALA A 21 -8.78 -2.76 -2.46
C ALA A 21 -9.96 -3.16 -3.34
N GLU A 22 -10.46 -2.26 -4.19
CA GLU A 22 -11.52 -2.57 -5.13
C GLU A 22 -11.10 -3.65 -6.14
N ARG A 23 -9.86 -3.57 -6.62
CA ARG A 23 -9.32 -4.60 -7.52
C ARG A 23 -9.19 -5.94 -6.81
N LEU A 24 -8.78 -5.93 -5.55
CA LEU A 24 -8.65 -7.14 -4.75
C LEU A 24 -10.01 -7.74 -4.41
N ALA A 25 -11.03 -6.90 -4.23
CA ALA A 25 -12.38 -7.37 -3.97
C ALA A 25 -12.93 -8.23 -5.09
N ALA A 26 -12.51 -7.99 -6.33
CA ALA A 26 -12.89 -8.83 -7.48
C ALA A 26 -12.40 -10.27 -7.30
N ARG A 27 -11.35 -10.47 -6.48
CA ARG A 27 -10.82 -11.80 -6.14
C ARG A 27 -11.20 -12.22 -4.74
N ARG A 28 -12.17 -11.52 -4.12
CA ARG A 28 -12.61 -11.76 -2.75
C ARG A 28 -11.52 -11.56 -1.70
N LEU A 29 -10.50 -10.78 -2.04
CA LEU A 29 -9.43 -10.44 -1.11
C LEU A 29 -9.80 -9.16 -0.36
N THR A 30 -9.47 -9.13 0.93
CA THR A 30 -9.62 -7.95 1.76
C THR A 30 -8.23 -7.35 1.99
N LEU A 31 -8.11 -6.04 1.84
CA LEU A 31 -6.85 -5.35 2.06
C LEU A 31 -6.88 -4.68 3.43
N ASP A 32 -5.90 -5.01 4.26
CA ASP A 32 -5.73 -4.42 5.59
C ASP A 32 -4.32 -3.86 5.70
N VAL A 33 -4.22 -2.53 5.69
CA VAL A 33 -2.94 -1.83 5.72
C VAL A 33 -2.79 -1.14 7.07
N SER A 34 -1.70 -1.43 7.77
CA SER A 34 -1.44 -0.82 9.08
C SER A 34 -1.19 0.69 8.96
N ASP A 35 -1.40 1.41 10.05
CA ASP A 35 -1.12 2.85 10.10
C ASP A 35 0.35 3.13 9.82
N SER A 36 1.24 2.27 10.33
CA SER A 36 2.68 2.38 10.07
C SER A 36 2.98 2.25 8.58
N ALA A 37 2.34 1.32 7.89
CA ALA A 37 2.50 1.14 6.45
C ALA A 37 1.99 2.35 5.67
N LYS A 38 0.86 2.92 6.08
CA LYS A 38 0.32 4.13 5.46
C LYS A 38 1.27 5.31 5.61
N SER A 39 1.83 5.51 6.80
CA SER A 39 2.82 6.56 7.05
C SER A 39 4.07 6.35 6.22
N TRP A 40 4.53 5.11 6.12
CA TRP A 40 5.68 4.74 5.29
C TRP A 40 5.44 5.11 3.82
N LEU A 41 4.26 4.79 3.29
CA LEU A 41 3.89 5.12 1.93
C LEU A 41 3.80 6.64 1.72
N ALA A 42 3.24 7.37 2.68
CA ALA A 42 3.12 8.81 2.61
C ALA A 42 4.50 9.47 2.56
N ASP A 43 5.42 9.02 3.42
CA ASP A 43 6.78 9.57 3.47
C ASP A 43 7.53 9.33 2.16
N ARG A 44 7.42 8.15 1.61
CA ARG A 44 8.19 7.77 0.41
C ARG A 44 7.51 8.13 -0.90
N GLY A 45 6.21 8.29 -0.86
CA GLY A 45 5.41 8.62 -2.05
C GLY A 45 5.27 10.10 -2.32
N TYR A 46 5.78 10.95 -1.44
CA TYR A 46 5.72 12.40 -1.61
C TYR A 46 7.01 12.93 -2.20
N ASP A 47 6.88 13.74 -3.27
CA ASP A 47 8.01 14.39 -3.92
C ASP A 47 7.78 15.90 -3.89
N PRO A 48 8.74 16.72 -3.41
CA PRO A 48 8.58 18.16 -3.37
C PRO A 48 8.30 18.80 -4.74
N ALA A 49 8.78 18.18 -5.82
CA ALA A 49 8.57 18.68 -7.17
C ALA A 49 7.26 18.23 -7.80
N TYR A 50 6.84 16.99 -7.52
CA TYR A 50 5.68 16.38 -8.16
C TYR A 50 4.53 16.09 -7.20
N GLY A 51 4.67 16.43 -5.92
CA GLY A 51 3.66 16.18 -4.90
C GLY A 51 3.47 14.70 -4.65
N ALA A 52 2.23 14.22 -4.64
CA ALA A 52 1.91 12.84 -4.38
C ALA A 52 1.86 11.97 -5.66
N ARG A 53 2.28 12.50 -6.79
CA ARG A 53 2.23 11.78 -8.07
C ARG A 53 2.96 10.43 -8.04
N PRO A 54 4.16 10.32 -7.40
CA PRO A 54 4.86 9.03 -7.33
C PRO A 54 4.18 7.99 -6.43
N LEU A 55 3.24 8.41 -5.59
CA LEU A 55 2.60 7.54 -4.60
C LEU A 55 1.89 6.35 -5.24
N ARG A 56 1.16 6.58 -6.33
CA ARG A 56 0.43 5.52 -7.02
C ARG A 56 1.38 4.43 -7.50
N ARG A 57 2.51 4.84 -8.08
CA ARG A 57 3.52 3.90 -8.56
C ARG A 57 4.18 3.15 -7.41
N LEU A 58 4.47 3.86 -6.33
CA LEU A 58 5.05 3.27 -5.14
C LEU A 58 4.13 2.19 -4.55
N ILE A 59 2.84 2.47 -4.45
CA ILE A 59 1.87 1.50 -3.95
C ILE A 59 1.83 0.27 -4.85
N GLN A 60 1.83 0.46 -6.17
CA GLN A 60 1.83 -0.65 -7.10
C GLN A 60 3.09 -1.52 -6.97
N GLN A 61 4.24 -0.90 -6.75
CA GLN A 61 5.50 -1.63 -6.59
C GLN A 61 5.63 -2.26 -5.21
N ALA A 62 5.35 -1.50 -4.15
CA ALA A 62 5.56 -1.97 -2.78
C ALA A 62 4.52 -2.99 -2.34
N ILE A 63 3.30 -2.88 -2.83
CA ILE A 63 2.19 -3.77 -2.45
C ILE A 63 1.80 -4.66 -3.60
N GLY A 64 1.47 -4.08 -4.75
CA GLY A 64 0.92 -4.81 -5.89
C GLY A 64 1.84 -5.91 -6.40
N ASP A 65 3.11 -5.61 -6.60
CA ASP A 65 4.08 -6.60 -7.11
C ASP A 65 4.31 -7.73 -6.11
N ARG A 66 4.42 -7.40 -4.83
CA ARG A 66 4.60 -8.40 -3.77
C ARG A 66 3.36 -9.28 -3.62
N LEU A 67 2.19 -8.65 -3.70
CA LEU A 67 0.92 -9.36 -3.66
C LEU A 67 0.80 -10.33 -4.84
N ALA A 68 1.15 -9.89 -6.03
CA ALA A 68 1.10 -10.73 -7.23
C ALA A 68 2.00 -11.95 -7.08
N LYS A 69 3.22 -11.76 -6.57
CA LYS A 69 4.15 -12.87 -6.32
C LYS A 69 3.56 -13.88 -5.33
N LYS A 70 2.94 -13.40 -4.27
CA LYS A 70 2.33 -14.29 -3.26
C LYS A 70 1.12 -15.02 -3.79
N LEU A 71 0.32 -14.38 -4.64
CA LEU A 71 -0.79 -15.04 -5.32
C LEU A 71 -0.30 -16.15 -6.24
N LEU A 72 0.75 -15.91 -7.00
CA LEU A 72 1.34 -16.91 -7.90
C LEU A 72 1.97 -18.07 -7.13
N ALA A 73 2.56 -17.78 -5.98
CA ALA A 73 3.17 -18.79 -5.13
C ALA A 73 2.14 -19.61 -4.33
N GLY A 74 0.89 -19.15 -4.28
CA GLY A 74 -0.16 -19.81 -3.51
C GLY A 74 -0.16 -19.45 -2.03
N ASP A 75 0.64 -18.47 -1.62
CA ASP A 75 0.68 -17.99 -0.22
C ASP A 75 -0.59 -17.22 0.14
N ILE A 76 -1.19 -16.56 -0.83
CA ILE A 76 -2.44 -15.83 -0.67
C ILE A 76 -3.48 -16.45 -1.60
N ARG A 77 -4.65 -16.74 -1.08
CA ARG A 77 -5.75 -17.36 -1.82
C ARG A 77 -6.98 -16.46 -1.81
N ASP A 78 -7.87 -16.71 -2.75
CA ASP A 78 -9.16 -15.99 -2.79
C ASP A 78 -9.89 -16.15 -1.45
N GLY A 79 -10.40 -15.04 -0.92
CA GLY A 79 -11.09 -15.02 0.36
C GLY A 79 -10.21 -14.67 1.54
N ASP A 80 -8.89 -14.59 1.34
CA ASP A 80 -7.96 -14.23 2.41
C ASP A 80 -7.97 -12.73 2.69
N THR A 81 -7.50 -12.37 3.89
CA THR A 81 -7.22 -10.97 4.23
C THR A 81 -5.74 -10.70 4.02
N VAL A 82 -5.44 -9.71 3.19
CA VAL A 82 -4.06 -9.31 2.90
C VAL A 82 -3.64 -8.24 3.90
N HIS A 83 -2.66 -8.55 4.72
CA HIS A 83 -2.09 -7.62 5.70
C HIS A 83 -0.83 -6.97 5.15
N VAL A 84 -0.76 -5.66 5.24
CA VAL A 84 0.41 -4.89 4.82
C VAL A 84 0.94 -4.11 6.02
N ASP A 85 2.20 -4.30 6.34
CA ASP A 85 2.87 -3.61 7.44
C ASP A 85 4.28 -3.25 7.02
N VAL A 86 4.96 -2.46 7.83
CA VAL A 86 6.36 -2.11 7.59
C VAL A 86 7.22 -3.31 7.97
N ALA A 87 8.09 -3.73 7.05
CA ALA A 87 9.01 -4.84 7.32
C ALA A 87 10.06 -4.44 8.36
N ASP A 88 10.69 -5.43 8.94
CA ASP A 88 11.79 -5.21 9.87
C ASP A 88 12.87 -4.36 9.19
N GLY A 89 13.34 -3.33 9.87
CA GLY A 89 14.30 -2.39 9.33
C GLY A 89 13.68 -1.17 8.63
N GLY A 90 12.39 -1.19 8.33
CA GLY A 90 11.67 -0.05 7.77
C GLY A 90 12.00 0.32 6.34
N GLU A 91 12.70 -0.53 5.61
CA GLU A 91 13.10 -0.24 4.22
C GLU A 91 12.04 -0.65 3.18
N THR A 92 11.20 -1.62 3.51
CA THR A 92 10.18 -2.13 2.62
C THR A 92 8.89 -2.40 3.37
N LEU A 93 7.85 -2.75 2.65
CA LEU A 93 6.60 -3.21 3.24
C LEU A 93 6.54 -4.73 3.19
N ASP A 94 5.93 -5.31 4.21
CA ASP A 94 5.70 -6.75 4.30
C ASP A 94 4.24 -7.02 3.96
N VAL A 95 4.00 -7.93 3.05
CA VAL A 95 2.66 -8.33 2.60
C VAL A 95 2.45 -9.78 2.96
N SER A 96 1.40 -10.06 3.73
CA SER A 96 1.10 -11.41 4.18
C SER A 96 -0.41 -11.64 4.20
N ALA A 97 -0.81 -12.93 4.20
CA ALA A 97 -2.21 -13.31 4.36
C ALA A 97 -2.45 -13.85 5.75
N ALA A 98 -3.62 -13.55 6.27
CA ALA A 98 -4.04 -14.11 7.56
C ALA A 98 -5.02 -15.25 7.35
#